data_9c1ff8427e8e679861bf5ba641a0c627
#
_entry.id   9c1ff8427e8e679861bf5ba641a0c627
#
_cell.length_a   1.000
_cell.length_b   1.000
_cell.length_c   1.000
_cell.angle_alpha   90.00
_cell.angle_beta   90.00
_cell.angle_gamma   90.00
#
_symmetry.space_group_name_H-M   'P 1'
#
loop_
_entity.id
_entity.type
_entity.pdbx_description
1 polymer ?
#
loop_
_entity_poly.entity_id
_entity_poly.type
_entity_poly.pdbx_seq_one_letter_code
_entity_poly.pdbx_strand_id
1 'polypeptide(L)'
;QKLLENELDMALVENEASQTNIRYIDFLDDEIITVTGSNSMYAKRKLISSADFQQIPIVLREKGSGTLQVIQNALTKQGIIIDKLNILIHLGSTEAIKNFLCDFDGIALVSEKSIEKELRLKELVKINIKNISLNRKFRIALRQGHHTSAAKLFIDFLSQYNF
;
A
#
# COMPACT_ATOMS: atom_id res chain seq x y z
N GLN A 1 18.71 6.88 -3.02
CA GLN A 1 19.93 7.08 -3.82
C GLN A 1 19.80 8.36 -4.66
N LYS A 2 18.83 8.50 -5.56
CA LYS A 2 18.66 9.67 -6.47
C LYS A 2 18.58 11.03 -5.76
N LEU A 3 18.01 11.11 -4.55
CA LEU A 3 18.03 12.32 -3.72
C LEU A 3 19.45 12.71 -3.29
N LEU A 4 20.28 11.74 -2.93
CA LEU A 4 21.66 11.98 -2.49
C LEU A 4 22.57 12.38 -3.67
N GLU A 5 22.25 11.89 -4.86
CA GLU A 5 22.97 12.17 -6.12
C GLU A 5 22.49 13.48 -6.80
N ASN A 6 21.56 14.20 -6.20
CA ASN A 6 20.94 15.43 -6.74
C ASN A 6 20.19 15.23 -8.07
N GLU A 7 19.76 14.03 -8.37
CA GLU A 7 18.89 13.77 -9.52
C GLU A 7 17.42 14.12 -9.23
N LEU A 8 17.05 14.19 -7.94
CA LEU A 8 15.72 14.59 -7.48
C LEU A 8 15.83 15.60 -6.35
N ASP A 9 14.95 16.59 -6.34
CA ASP A 9 14.83 17.56 -5.24
C ASP A 9 14.09 16.97 -4.05
N MET A 10 13.11 16.11 -4.31
CA MET A 10 12.26 15.47 -3.30
C MET A 10 11.73 14.13 -3.80
N ALA A 11 11.28 13.28 -2.88
CA ALA A 11 10.59 12.03 -3.19
C ALA A 11 9.45 11.77 -2.22
N LEU A 12 8.38 11.15 -2.68
CA LEU A 12 7.35 10.56 -1.82
C LEU A 12 7.72 9.10 -1.57
N VAL A 13 7.78 8.72 -0.30
CA VAL A 13 8.22 7.38 0.12
C VAL A 13 7.24 6.76 1.11
N GLU A 14 7.12 5.43 1.04
CA GLU A 14 6.22 4.62 1.86
C GLU A 14 6.94 3.87 2.99
N ASN A 15 8.26 3.85 2.99
CA ASN A 15 9.05 3.04 3.92
C ASN A 15 9.36 3.76 5.23
N GLU A 16 9.59 2.98 6.28
CA GLU A 16 10.00 3.47 7.59
C GLU A 16 11.53 3.69 7.69
N ALA A 17 12.30 3.28 6.68
CA ALA A 17 13.75 3.40 6.72
C ALA A 17 14.17 4.87 6.77
N SER A 18 14.99 5.22 7.74
CA SER A 18 15.64 6.52 7.82
C SER A 18 17.07 6.41 7.27
N GLN A 19 17.47 7.37 6.46
CA GLN A 19 18.85 7.49 5.97
C GLN A 19 19.48 8.76 6.53
N THR A 20 20.75 8.66 6.86
CA THR A 20 21.56 9.82 7.20
C THR A 20 21.55 10.81 6.03
N ASN A 21 21.45 12.11 6.30
CA ASN A 21 21.37 13.17 5.29
C ASN A 21 20.03 13.28 4.53
N ILE A 22 19.00 12.50 4.89
CA ILE A 22 17.63 12.68 4.41
C ILE A 22 16.74 13.15 5.56
N ARG A 23 15.99 14.22 5.30
CA ARG A 23 14.92 14.69 6.16
C ARG A 23 13.60 14.10 5.69
N TYR A 24 12.81 13.58 6.61
CA TYR A 24 11.46 13.04 6.32
C TYR A 24 10.41 13.94 6.95
N ILE A 25 9.38 14.26 6.19
CA ILE A 25 8.20 15.01 6.64
C ILE A 25 7.00 14.07 6.46
N ASP A 26 6.26 13.83 7.53
CA ASP A 26 5.02 13.07 7.46
C ASP A 26 4.01 13.79 6.57
N PHE A 27 3.37 13.06 5.66
CA PHE A 27 2.51 13.65 4.65
C PHE A 27 1.08 13.10 4.70
N LEU A 28 0.91 11.79 4.62
CA LEU A 28 -0.41 11.16 4.53
C LEU A 28 -0.42 9.81 5.23
N ASP A 29 -1.41 9.59 6.08
CA ASP A 29 -1.70 8.27 6.64
C ASP A 29 -2.53 7.47 5.64
N ASP A 30 -2.20 6.19 5.49
CA ASP A 30 -2.89 5.25 4.61
C ASP A 30 -2.96 3.88 5.26
N GLU A 31 -3.97 3.11 4.90
CA GLU A 31 -4.12 1.72 5.31
C GLU A 31 -4.05 0.83 4.08
N ILE A 32 -3.27 -0.24 4.16
CA ILE A 32 -3.36 -1.33 3.19
C ILE A 32 -4.46 -2.26 3.68
N ILE A 33 -5.51 -2.38 2.90
CA ILE A 33 -6.68 -3.18 3.23
C ILE A 33 -6.77 -4.42 2.35
N THR A 34 -7.42 -5.45 2.87
CA THR A 34 -7.76 -6.65 2.10
C THR A 34 -9.10 -6.44 1.43
N VAL A 35 -9.15 -6.70 0.13
CA VAL A 35 -10.37 -6.55 -0.68
C VAL A 35 -10.60 -7.75 -1.58
N THR A 36 -11.84 -7.89 -2.01
CA THR A 36 -12.29 -8.87 -3.01
C THR A 36 -13.29 -8.22 -3.96
N GLY A 37 -13.52 -8.81 -5.12
CA GLY A 37 -14.58 -8.40 -6.03
C GLY A 37 -15.96 -8.60 -5.40
N SER A 38 -16.92 -7.74 -5.71
CA SER A 38 -18.29 -7.82 -5.16
C SER A 38 -19.03 -9.12 -5.51
N ASN A 39 -18.67 -9.74 -6.64
CA ASN A 39 -19.25 -11.00 -7.11
C ASN A 39 -18.53 -12.23 -6.55
N SER A 40 -17.39 -12.04 -5.90
CA SER A 40 -16.59 -13.14 -5.34
C SER A 40 -17.34 -13.86 -4.22
N MET A 41 -17.10 -15.17 -4.10
CA MET A 41 -17.61 -15.98 -2.99
C MET A 41 -17.17 -15.46 -1.62
N TYR A 42 -16.09 -14.66 -1.56
CA TYR A 42 -15.56 -14.05 -0.33
C TYR A 42 -16.25 -12.73 0.03
N ALA A 43 -17.01 -12.10 -0.86
CA ALA A 43 -17.61 -10.77 -0.67
C ALA A 43 -18.55 -10.69 0.54
N LYS A 44 -19.17 -11.80 0.94
CA LYS A 44 -20.06 -11.87 2.11
C LYS A 44 -19.31 -12.01 3.43
N ARG A 45 -18.01 -12.27 3.41
CA ARG A 45 -17.18 -12.44 4.61
C ARG A 45 -16.66 -11.08 5.07
N LYS A 46 -17.13 -10.61 6.22
CA LYS A 46 -16.61 -9.35 6.81
C LYS A 46 -15.30 -9.53 7.55
N LEU A 47 -15.04 -10.74 8.03
CA LEU A 47 -13.84 -11.09 8.81
C LEU A 47 -13.40 -12.49 8.43
N ILE A 48 -12.11 -12.67 8.23
CA ILE A 48 -11.47 -13.97 8.02
C ILE A 48 -10.41 -14.22 9.09
N SER A 49 -10.18 -15.49 9.42
CA SER A 49 -9.11 -15.88 10.34
C SER A 49 -7.74 -15.81 9.65
N SER A 50 -6.66 -15.74 10.44
CA SER A 50 -5.31 -15.82 9.88
C SER A 50 -5.03 -17.15 9.16
N ALA A 51 -5.70 -18.23 9.56
CA ALA A 51 -5.59 -19.52 8.90
C ALA A 51 -6.30 -19.51 7.52
N ASP A 52 -7.52 -18.97 7.45
CA ASP A 52 -8.23 -18.81 6.17
C ASP A 52 -7.45 -17.90 5.23
N PHE A 53 -6.88 -16.79 5.74
CA PHE A 53 -6.09 -15.85 4.96
C PHE A 53 -4.94 -16.53 4.21
N GLN A 54 -4.30 -17.54 4.83
CA GLN A 54 -3.20 -18.25 4.20
C GLN A 54 -3.65 -19.19 3.06
N GLN A 55 -4.91 -19.58 3.02
CA GLN A 55 -5.45 -20.53 2.05
C GLN A 55 -6.18 -19.86 0.87
N ILE A 56 -6.71 -18.65 1.10
CA ILE A 56 -7.43 -17.92 0.06
C ILE A 56 -6.44 -17.52 -1.06
N PRO A 57 -6.80 -17.66 -2.35
CA PRO A 57 -5.96 -17.15 -3.44
C PRO A 57 -5.75 -15.64 -3.31
N ILE A 58 -4.49 -15.20 -3.36
CA ILE A 58 -4.10 -13.80 -3.14
C ILE A 58 -3.44 -13.24 -4.39
N VAL A 59 -3.83 -12.01 -4.74
CA VAL A 59 -3.16 -11.18 -5.73
C VAL A 59 -2.37 -10.08 -5.00
N LEU A 60 -1.11 -9.92 -5.36
CA LEU A 60 -0.23 -8.91 -4.76
C LEU A 60 0.38 -8.00 -5.82
N ARG A 61 0.96 -6.90 -5.36
CA ARG A 61 1.81 -6.05 -6.19
C ARG A 61 3.11 -6.77 -6.55
N GLU A 62 3.72 -6.32 -7.62
CA GLU A 62 4.99 -6.83 -8.14
C GLU A 62 6.13 -6.73 -7.11
N LYS A 63 7.14 -7.57 -7.29
CA LYS A 63 8.39 -7.51 -6.50
C LYS A 63 9.07 -6.16 -6.71
N GLY A 64 9.50 -5.53 -5.61
CA GLY A 64 10.07 -4.18 -5.62
C GLY A 64 9.07 -3.05 -5.38
N SER A 65 7.76 -3.33 -5.36
CA SER A 65 6.73 -2.37 -4.96
C SER A 65 6.85 -2.00 -3.48
N GLY A 66 6.77 -0.70 -3.16
CA GLY A 66 6.72 -0.22 -1.77
C GLY A 66 5.55 -0.82 -0.99
N THR A 67 4.39 -0.94 -1.62
CA THR A 67 3.20 -1.59 -1.04
C THR A 67 3.50 -3.04 -0.64
N LEU A 68 4.12 -3.83 -1.51
CA LEU A 68 4.50 -5.21 -1.18
C LEU A 68 5.48 -5.27 -0.02
N GLN A 69 6.46 -4.37 0.03
CA GLN A 69 7.42 -4.30 1.13
C GLN A 69 6.76 -4.02 2.48
N VAL A 70 5.78 -3.08 2.51
CA VAL A 70 5.01 -2.79 3.74
C VAL A 70 4.21 -4.01 4.18
N ILE A 71 3.54 -4.70 3.24
CA ILE A 71 2.80 -5.95 3.52
C ILE A 71 3.74 -7.00 4.13
N GLN A 72 4.88 -7.25 3.49
CA GLN A 72 5.87 -8.24 3.96
C GLN A 72 6.32 -7.92 5.39
N ASN A 73 6.72 -6.68 5.66
CA ASN A 73 7.19 -6.25 6.97
C ASN A 73 6.12 -6.43 8.05
N ALA A 74 4.88 -6.04 7.75
CA ALA A 74 3.79 -6.12 8.71
C ALA A 74 3.36 -7.57 8.99
N LEU A 75 3.28 -8.42 7.98
CA LEU A 75 2.97 -9.84 8.15
C LEU A 75 4.07 -10.58 8.91
N THR A 76 5.34 -10.27 8.63
CA THR A 76 6.50 -10.85 9.35
C THR A 76 6.45 -10.49 10.83
N LYS A 77 6.13 -9.25 11.20
CA LYS A 77 5.96 -8.82 12.61
C LYS A 77 4.89 -9.64 13.35
N GLN A 78 3.95 -10.23 12.61
CA GLN A 78 2.86 -11.07 13.14
C GLN A 78 3.12 -12.57 12.99
N GLY A 79 4.33 -12.95 12.61
CA GLY A 79 4.72 -14.36 12.44
C GLY A 79 4.17 -15.01 11.16
N ILE A 80 3.63 -14.25 10.24
CA ILE A 80 3.12 -14.74 8.95
C ILE A 80 4.22 -14.61 7.90
N ILE A 81 4.60 -15.74 7.33
CA ILE A 81 5.61 -15.80 6.26
C ILE A 81 4.89 -15.66 4.92
N ILE A 82 5.21 -14.61 4.16
CA ILE A 82 4.52 -14.30 2.91
C ILE A 82 4.61 -15.43 1.88
N ASP A 83 5.74 -16.14 1.82
CA ASP A 83 5.94 -17.25 0.89
C ASP A 83 5.07 -18.49 1.19
N LYS A 84 4.42 -18.52 2.37
CA LYS A 84 3.45 -19.55 2.75
C LYS A 84 2.01 -19.19 2.40
N LEU A 85 1.78 -17.98 1.93
CA LEU A 85 0.46 -17.57 1.45
C LEU A 85 0.19 -18.18 0.07
N ASN A 86 -1.08 -18.40 -0.23
CA ASN A 86 -1.52 -18.88 -1.55
C ASN A 86 -1.49 -17.73 -2.58
N ILE A 87 -0.28 -17.25 -2.91
CA ILE A 87 -0.10 -16.15 -3.88
C ILE A 87 -0.26 -16.71 -5.28
N LEU A 88 -1.32 -16.27 -5.97
CA LEU A 88 -1.60 -16.72 -7.34
C LEU A 88 -0.75 -15.96 -8.37
N ILE A 89 -0.70 -14.62 -8.23
CA ILE A 89 -0.05 -13.75 -9.20
C ILE A 89 0.41 -12.44 -8.56
N HIS A 90 1.45 -11.86 -9.15
CA HIS A 90 1.89 -10.48 -8.88
C HIS A 90 1.56 -9.60 -10.09
N LEU A 91 0.91 -8.45 -9.84
CA LEU A 91 0.51 -7.50 -10.88
C LEU A 91 1.22 -6.16 -10.69
N GLY A 92 1.60 -5.53 -11.80
CA GLY A 92 2.44 -4.34 -11.85
C GLY A 92 1.77 -3.02 -11.44
N SER A 93 0.46 -3.01 -11.18
CA SER A 93 -0.26 -1.81 -10.76
C SER A 93 -1.51 -2.13 -9.96
N THR A 94 -1.98 -1.16 -9.15
CA THR A 94 -3.27 -1.26 -8.46
C THR A 94 -4.44 -1.34 -9.44
N GLU A 95 -4.37 -0.65 -10.59
CA GLU A 95 -5.40 -0.72 -11.63
C GLU A 95 -5.52 -2.14 -12.20
N ALA A 96 -4.39 -2.81 -12.46
CA ALA A 96 -4.41 -4.20 -12.90
C ALA A 96 -5.04 -5.12 -11.84
N ILE A 97 -4.76 -4.91 -10.56
CA ILE A 97 -5.37 -5.66 -9.46
C ILE A 97 -6.89 -5.43 -9.42
N LYS A 98 -7.35 -4.18 -9.49
CA LYS A 98 -8.78 -3.84 -9.49
C LYS A 98 -9.52 -4.58 -10.61
N ASN A 99 -9.02 -4.47 -11.84
CA ASN A 99 -9.62 -5.13 -13.00
C ASN A 99 -9.62 -6.66 -12.85
N PHE A 100 -8.53 -7.24 -12.34
CA PHE A 100 -8.43 -8.66 -12.13
C PHE A 100 -9.45 -9.19 -11.10
N LEU A 101 -9.68 -8.43 -10.03
CA LEU A 101 -10.62 -8.81 -8.96
C LEU A 101 -12.10 -8.83 -9.40
N CYS A 102 -12.45 -8.18 -10.51
CA CYS A 102 -13.84 -8.17 -10.99
C CYS A 102 -14.39 -9.57 -11.26
N ASP A 103 -13.54 -10.47 -11.79
CA ASP A 103 -13.92 -11.82 -12.21
C ASP A 103 -13.09 -12.91 -11.50
N PHE A 104 -12.51 -12.58 -10.34
CA PHE A 104 -11.61 -13.48 -9.63
C PHE A 104 -12.13 -13.85 -8.23
N ASP A 105 -12.18 -15.14 -7.94
CA ASP A 105 -12.47 -15.66 -6.61
C ASP A 105 -11.20 -15.72 -5.74
N GLY A 106 -10.89 -14.59 -5.12
CA GLY A 106 -9.75 -14.41 -4.24
C GLY A 106 -9.73 -13.02 -3.64
N ILE A 107 -8.59 -12.66 -3.06
CA ILE A 107 -8.39 -11.39 -2.36
C ILE A 107 -7.14 -10.68 -2.86
N ALA A 108 -7.08 -9.37 -2.64
CA ALA A 108 -5.86 -8.59 -2.80
C ALA A 108 -5.61 -7.68 -1.60
N LEU A 109 -4.36 -7.27 -1.42
CA LEU A 109 -3.97 -6.26 -0.44
C LEU A 109 -3.54 -5.00 -1.19
N VAL A 110 -4.28 -3.92 -0.99
CA VAL A 110 -4.10 -2.65 -1.70
C VAL A 110 -4.29 -1.45 -0.77
N SER A 111 -3.75 -0.30 -1.15
CA SER A 111 -4.00 0.96 -0.46
C SER A 111 -5.49 1.32 -0.49
N GLU A 112 -6.08 1.63 0.66
CA GLU A 112 -7.47 2.08 0.73
C GLU A 112 -7.69 3.34 -0.10
N LYS A 113 -6.78 4.30 -0.02
CA LYS A 113 -6.79 5.54 -0.80
C LYS A 113 -6.86 5.31 -2.31
N SER A 114 -6.19 4.27 -2.81
CA SER A 114 -6.13 4.00 -4.25
C SER A 114 -7.40 3.35 -4.82
N ILE A 115 -8.33 2.93 -3.96
CA ILE A 115 -9.57 2.21 -4.35
C ILE A 115 -10.84 2.79 -3.71
N GLU A 116 -10.79 4.03 -3.20
CA GLU A 116 -11.95 4.69 -2.58
C GLU A 116 -13.17 4.73 -3.49
N LYS A 117 -12.94 4.93 -4.81
CA LYS A 117 -14.01 4.94 -5.82
C LYS A 117 -14.69 3.57 -5.90
N GLU A 118 -13.94 2.50 -6.01
CA GLU A 118 -14.42 1.13 -6.15
C GLU A 118 -15.16 0.66 -4.89
N LEU A 119 -14.68 1.06 -3.71
CA LEU A 119 -15.38 0.80 -2.43
C LEU A 119 -16.71 1.54 -2.38
N ARG A 120 -16.74 2.82 -2.77
CA ARG A 120 -17.97 3.62 -2.81
C ARG A 120 -18.99 3.08 -3.80
N LEU A 121 -18.54 2.61 -4.96
CA LEU A 121 -19.38 2.00 -5.99
C LEU A 121 -19.76 0.54 -5.68
N LYS A 122 -19.18 -0.03 -4.61
CA LYS A 122 -19.35 -1.44 -4.21
C LYS A 122 -18.89 -2.44 -5.29
N GLU A 123 -17.96 -2.04 -6.11
CA GLU A 123 -17.27 -2.93 -7.07
C GLU A 123 -16.27 -3.83 -6.34
N LEU A 124 -15.62 -3.27 -5.32
CA LEU A 124 -14.78 -4.00 -4.37
C LEU A 124 -15.36 -3.96 -2.96
N VAL A 125 -15.10 -5.00 -2.19
CA VAL A 125 -15.58 -5.16 -0.81
C VAL A 125 -14.39 -5.37 0.11
N LYS A 126 -14.30 -4.56 1.19
CA LYS A 126 -13.30 -4.71 2.25
C LYS A 126 -13.60 -5.94 3.10
N ILE A 127 -12.56 -6.74 3.35
CA ILE A 127 -12.59 -7.87 4.27
C ILE A 127 -11.53 -7.64 5.33
N ASN A 128 -11.88 -7.77 6.60
CA ASN A 128 -10.91 -7.67 7.68
C ASN A 128 -10.25 -9.01 7.94
N ILE A 129 -8.95 -9.01 8.25
CA ILE A 129 -8.24 -10.18 8.72
C ILE A 129 -8.08 -10.06 10.24
N LYS A 130 -8.44 -11.10 10.98
CA LYS A 130 -8.39 -11.09 12.45
C LYS A 130 -6.96 -10.78 12.92
N ASN A 131 -6.83 -9.75 13.76
CA ASN A 131 -5.56 -9.29 14.36
C ASN A 131 -4.51 -8.80 13.35
N ILE A 132 -4.90 -8.47 12.11
CA ILE A 132 -4.00 -7.89 11.12
C ILE A 132 -4.49 -6.49 10.76
N SER A 133 -3.63 -5.50 10.95
CA SER A 133 -3.80 -4.13 10.48
C SER A 133 -2.49 -3.69 9.80
N LEU A 134 -2.60 -3.10 8.63
CA LEU A 134 -1.47 -2.78 7.76
C LEU A 134 -1.41 -1.25 7.52
N ASN A 135 -1.24 -0.52 8.63
CA ASN A 135 -1.11 0.94 8.55
C ASN A 135 0.25 1.30 7.97
N ARG A 136 0.27 2.33 7.14
CA ARG A 136 1.48 2.94 6.61
C ARG A 136 1.36 4.46 6.59
N LYS A 137 2.50 5.10 6.39
CA LYS A 137 2.57 6.54 6.27
C LYS A 137 3.38 6.91 5.04
N PHE A 138 2.82 7.74 4.19
CA PHE A 138 3.59 8.42 3.16
C PHE A 138 4.37 9.57 3.77
N ARG A 139 5.62 9.69 3.40
CA ARG A 139 6.50 10.76 3.85
C ARG A 139 7.17 11.43 2.67
N ILE A 140 7.32 12.73 2.76
CA ILE A 140 8.14 13.49 1.84
C ILE A 140 9.59 13.36 2.32
N ALA A 141 10.45 12.82 1.47
CA ALA A 141 11.87 12.70 1.71
C ALA A 141 12.62 13.82 0.96
N LEU A 142 13.50 14.52 1.66
CA LEU A 142 14.29 15.65 1.19
C LEU A 142 15.74 15.45 1.63
N ARG A 143 16.69 15.87 0.82
CA ARG A 143 18.08 15.94 1.29
C ARG A 143 18.20 17.01 2.37
N GLN A 144 19.00 16.78 3.40
CA GLN A 144 19.32 17.82 4.40
C GLN A 144 20.12 18.96 3.75
N GLY A 145 19.78 20.21 4.08
CA GLY A 145 20.44 21.40 3.57
C GLY A 145 19.53 22.28 2.70
N HIS A 146 20.10 22.87 1.65
CA HIS A 146 19.35 23.78 0.77
C HIS A 146 18.33 23.04 -0.09
N HIS A 147 17.11 23.55 -0.09
CA HIS A 147 16.03 23.10 -0.97
C HIS A 147 15.81 24.14 -2.06
N THR A 148 15.49 23.66 -3.27
CA THR A 148 15.10 24.55 -4.37
C THR A 148 13.79 25.28 -4.02
N SER A 149 13.61 26.46 -4.58
CA SER A 149 12.37 27.22 -4.41
C SER A 149 11.14 26.43 -4.89
N ALA A 150 11.30 25.65 -5.94
CA ALA A 150 10.26 24.79 -6.48
C ALA A 150 9.85 23.68 -5.48
N ALA A 151 10.83 22.99 -4.85
CA ALA A 151 10.55 22.01 -3.82
C ALA A 151 9.79 22.60 -2.63
N LYS A 152 10.19 23.79 -2.20
CA LYS A 152 9.49 24.52 -1.13
C LYS A 152 8.04 24.81 -1.47
N LEU A 153 7.81 25.44 -2.62
CA LEU A 153 6.44 25.75 -3.09
C LEU A 153 5.55 24.49 -3.20
N PHE A 154 6.13 23.40 -3.68
CA PHE A 154 5.37 22.14 -3.81
C PHE A 154 5.03 21.53 -2.44
N ILE A 155 5.95 21.58 -1.46
CA ILE A 155 5.67 21.12 -0.09
C ILE A 155 4.58 21.99 0.56
N ASP A 156 4.66 23.31 0.41
CA ASP A 156 3.66 24.25 0.94
C ASP A 156 2.28 23.97 0.31
N PHE A 157 2.23 23.70 -1.00
CA PHE A 157 1.01 23.30 -1.69
C PHE A 157 0.46 21.99 -1.13
N LEU A 158 1.30 20.95 -1.00
CA LEU A 158 0.87 19.65 -0.46
C LEU A 158 0.36 19.76 0.98
N SER A 159 0.96 20.63 1.81
CA SER A 159 0.53 20.81 3.19
C SER A 159 -0.82 21.52 3.34
N GLN A 160 -1.25 22.25 2.32
CA GLN A 160 -2.54 22.96 2.29
C GLN A 160 -3.65 22.15 1.61
N TYR A 161 -3.30 21.07 0.91
CA TYR A 161 -4.25 20.25 0.18
C TYR A 161 -4.82 19.15 1.09
N ASN A 162 -6.14 19.05 1.15
CA ASN A 162 -6.85 17.96 1.84
C ASN A 162 -6.98 16.77 0.89
N PHE A 163 -6.19 15.72 1.12
CA PHE A 163 -6.24 14.47 0.38
C PHE A 163 -7.27 13.50 0.98
#